data_d20c84f43b402528836a91e091747a12
#
_entry.id   d20c84f43b402528836a91e091747a12
#
_cell.length_a   1.000
_cell.length_b   1.000
_cell.length_c   1.000
_cell.angle_alpha   90.00
_cell.angle_beta   90.00
_cell.angle_gamma   90.00
#
_symmetry.space_group_name_H-M   'P 1'
#
loop_
_entity.id
_entity.type
_entity.pdbx_description
1 polymer ?
#
loop_
_entity_poly.entity_id
_entity_poly.type
_entity_poly.pdbx_seq_one_letter_code
_entity_poly.pdbx_strand_id
1 'polypeptide(L)'
;MTYQLRDIKGKVVVITGATSGIGKAAAEQLVEQGGKVVLNARNKARLDEIVAKLGADNAVAVAGDCGDPIVAREIASTALAKFGTIDTIVPNAGIGMYGSILDYSDDEVNRMMRTNYEGTVHVIRACLPTMLAKKEGDIIIVASVAGFRGGGDESIYAGTKHAQVGLAGGLDRELRSKGVRVALVCPAGTETEFAIGAGRTTGSPALAEYLRPDDVAFQIVTIMRQPLSVRSHIWTLWSMQQQS
;
A
#
# COMPACT_ATOMS: atom_id res chain seq x y z
N MET A 1 -11.27 31.44 -3.76
CA MET A 1 -10.04 30.71 -4.10
C MET A 1 -10.44 29.39 -4.72
N THR A 2 -9.96 29.08 -5.90
CA THR A 2 -10.22 27.78 -6.56
C THR A 2 -9.10 26.84 -6.12
N TYR A 3 -9.43 25.75 -5.42
CA TYR A 3 -8.44 24.71 -5.11
C TYR A 3 -8.03 23.99 -6.40
N GLN A 4 -6.74 23.96 -6.66
CA GLN A 4 -6.20 23.22 -7.80
C GLN A 4 -5.63 21.88 -7.30
N LEU A 5 -6.03 20.79 -7.96
CA LEU A 5 -5.44 19.48 -7.71
C LEU A 5 -3.98 19.48 -8.18
N ARG A 6 -3.11 18.80 -7.44
CA ARG A 6 -1.71 18.61 -7.84
C ARG A 6 -1.63 17.73 -9.08
N ASP A 7 -0.71 18.07 -9.96
CA ASP A 7 -0.32 17.18 -11.04
C ASP A 7 0.59 16.06 -10.49
N ILE A 8 0.33 14.85 -10.93
CA ILE A 8 1.17 13.67 -10.58
C ILE A 8 2.05 13.22 -11.75
N LYS A 9 2.01 13.94 -12.87
CA LYS A 9 2.87 13.66 -14.02
C LYS A 9 4.35 13.69 -13.61
N GLY A 10 5.07 12.61 -13.91
CA GLY A 10 6.48 12.47 -13.57
C GLY A 10 6.77 12.16 -12.10
N LYS A 11 5.76 12.15 -11.21
CA LYS A 11 5.94 11.74 -9.80
C LYS A 11 6.28 10.26 -9.69
N VAL A 12 7.26 9.94 -8.86
CA VAL A 12 7.77 8.58 -8.67
C VAL A 12 7.12 7.96 -7.43
N VAL A 13 6.45 6.83 -7.62
CA VAL A 13 5.68 6.14 -6.58
C VAL A 13 6.22 4.74 -6.36
N VAL A 14 6.63 4.44 -5.15
CA VAL A 14 7.02 3.08 -4.72
C VAL A 14 5.78 2.34 -4.22
N ILE A 15 5.49 1.15 -4.75
CA ILE A 15 4.31 0.34 -4.38
C ILE A 15 4.76 -1.07 -4.03
N THR A 16 4.47 -1.53 -2.81
CA THR A 16 4.65 -2.93 -2.43
C THR A 16 3.37 -3.75 -2.64
N GLY A 17 3.50 -5.06 -2.91
CA GLY A 17 2.34 -5.90 -3.21
C GLY A 17 1.68 -5.54 -4.55
N ALA A 18 2.48 -5.21 -5.57
CA ALA A 18 2.02 -4.61 -6.81
C ALA A 18 1.58 -5.61 -7.90
N THR A 19 1.58 -6.93 -7.64
CA THR A 19 1.25 -7.94 -8.67
C THR A 19 -0.22 -8.27 -8.79
N SER A 20 -1.05 -7.80 -7.87
CA SER A 20 -2.51 -8.04 -7.89
C SER A 20 -3.26 -6.98 -7.09
N GLY A 21 -4.59 -7.03 -7.15
CA GLY A 21 -5.47 -6.24 -6.31
C GLY A 21 -5.18 -4.74 -6.32
N ILE A 22 -5.23 -4.12 -5.15
CA ILE A 22 -5.11 -2.68 -4.96
C ILE A 22 -3.77 -2.13 -5.50
N GLY A 23 -2.67 -2.81 -5.22
CA GLY A 23 -1.34 -2.35 -5.64
C GLY A 23 -1.17 -2.31 -7.15
N LYS A 24 -1.70 -3.32 -7.87
CA LYS A 24 -1.72 -3.36 -9.33
C LYS A 24 -2.61 -2.26 -9.90
N ALA A 25 -3.84 -2.13 -9.40
CA ALA A 25 -4.77 -1.09 -9.84
C ALA A 25 -4.21 0.32 -9.61
N ALA A 26 -3.55 0.55 -8.46
CA ALA A 26 -2.89 1.83 -8.19
C ALA A 26 -1.75 2.12 -9.17
N ALA A 27 -0.93 1.11 -9.50
CA ALA A 27 0.14 1.27 -10.49
C ALA A 27 -0.40 1.65 -11.87
N GLU A 28 -1.47 0.99 -12.32
CA GLU A 28 -2.12 1.25 -13.60
C GLU A 28 -2.70 2.66 -13.65
N GLN A 29 -3.48 3.08 -12.66
CA GLN A 29 -4.08 4.42 -12.60
C GLN A 29 -3.03 5.54 -12.49
N LEU A 30 -1.93 5.30 -11.77
CA LEU A 30 -0.85 6.27 -11.64
C LEU A 30 -0.12 6.49 -12.97
N VAL A 31 0.20 5.41 -13.67
CA VAL A 31 0.88 5.51 -14.98
C VAL A 31 -0.04 6.11 -16.04
N GLU A 32 -1.33 5.81 -16.03
CA GLU A 32 -2.33 6.44 -16.90
C GLU A 32 -2.38 7.96 -16.74
N GLN A 33 -2.11 8.46 -15.54
CA GLN A 33 -2.02 9.90 -15.24
C GLN A 33 -0.60 10.46 -15.37
N GLY A 34 0.31 9.72 -15.99
CA GLY A 34 1.67 10.16 -16.28
C GLY A 34 2.66 10.04 -15.11
N GLY A 35 2.29 9.36 -14.03
CA GLY A 35 3.19 9.01 -12.94
C GLY A 35 4.17 7.90 -13.34
N LYS A 36 5.19 7.67 -12.52
CA LYS A 36 6.19 6.62 -12.65
C LYS A 36 6.13 5.71 -11.43
N VAL A 37 6.29 4.39 -11.62
CA VAL A 37 6.12 3.43 -10.54
C VAL A 37 7.32 2.51 -10.36
N VAL A 38 7.65 2.24 -9.11
CA VAL A 38 8.60 1.20 -8.69
C VAL A 38 7.80 0.12 -7.98
N LEU A 39 7.71 -1.04 -8.60
CA LEU A 39 6.82 -2.13 -8.19
C LEU A 39 7.59 -3.18 -7.42
N ASN A 40 7.12 -3.55 -6.25
CA ASN A 40 7.68 -4.66 -5.49
C ASN A 40 6.62 -5.74 -5.25
N ALA A 41 7.02 -6.98 -5.44
CA ALA A 41 6.32 -8.19 -5.00
C ALA A 41 7.27 -9.39 -5.10
N ARG A 42 6.83 -10.56 -4.58
CA ARG A 42 7.65 -11.78 -4.61
C ARG A 42 7.69 -12.47 -5.98
N ASN A 43 6.62 -12.36 -6.76
CA ASN A 43 6.50 -13.03 -8.06
C ASN A 43 7.13 -12.18 -9.18
N LYS A 44 8.37 -12.52 -9.55
CA LYS A 44 9.10 -11.79 -10.59
C LYS A 44 8.40 -11.84 -11.95
N ALA A 45 7.87 -12.99 -12.36
CA ALA A 45 7.24 -13.14 -13.68
C ALA A 45 6.02 -12.21 -13.81
N ARG A 46 5.12 -12.17 -12.79
CA ARG A 46 3.99 -11.24 -12.77
C ARG A 46 4.44 -9.76 -12.75
N LEU A 47 5.55 -9.45 -12.07
CA LEU A 47 6.10 -8.10 -12.09
C LEU A 47 6.58 -7.70 -13.49
N ASP A 48 7.31 -8.60 -14.15
CA ASP A 48 7.83 -8.36 -15.50
C ASP A 48 6.69 -8.15 -16.51
N GLU A 49 5.59 -8.92 -16.41
CA GLU A 49 4.38 -8.74 -17.23
C GLU A 49 3.74 -7.34 -17.01
N ILE A 50 3.65 -6.89 -15.75
CA ILE A 50 3.07 -5.57 -15.43
C ILE A 50 3.98 -4.45 -15.94
N VAL A 51 5.29 -4.55 -15.75
CA VAL A 51 6.25 -3.58 -16.29
C VAL A 51 6.17 -3.50 -17.80
N ALA A 52 6.08 -4.66 -18.49
CA ALA A 52 5.92 -4.70 -19.95
C ALA A 52 4.63 -3.99 -20.40
N LYS A 53 3.53 -4.18 -19.66
CA LYS A 53 2.24 -3.51 -19.95
C LYS A 53 2.30 -2.00 -19.71
N LEU A 54 2.92 -1.55 -18.61
CA LEU A 54 3.01 -0.13 -18.23
C LEU A 54 4.07 0.65 -19.01
N GLY A 55 5.02 -0.07 -19.64
CA GLY A 55 6.15 0.50 -20.35
C GLY A 55 7.35 0.77 -19.45
N ALA A 56 8.55 0.36 -19.93
CA ALA A 56 9.80 0.46 -19.17
C ALA A 56 10.24 1.89 -18.83
N ASP A 57 9.71 2.90 -19.52
CA ASP A 57 9.96 4.29 -19.19
C ASP A 57 9.14 4.77 -17.98
N ASN A 58 8.04 4.09 -17.66
CA ASN A 58 7.11 4.45 -16.60
C ASN A 58 7.19 3.51 -15.39
N ALA A 59 7.71 2.30 -15.57
CA ALA A 59 7.71 1.27 -14.53
C ALA A 59 9.04 0.54 -14.45
N VAL A 60 9.41 0.17 -13.23
CA VAL A 60 10.51 -0.75 -12.92
C VAL A 60 10.10 -1.65 -11.75
N ALA A 61 10.65 -2.85 -11.69
CA ALA A 61 10.29 -3.82 -10.66
C ALA A 61 11.50 -4.28 -9.84
N VAL A 62 11.25 -4.57 -8.57
CA VAL A 62 12.16 -5.25 -7.66
C VAL A 62 11.43 -6.46 -7.07
N ALA A 63 11.87 -7.66 -7.41
CA ALA A 63 11.30 -8.89 -6.90
C ALA A 63 11.91 -9.23 -5.53
N GLY A 64 11.05 -9.53 -4.54
CA GLY A 64 11.51 -9.94 -3.21
C GLY A 64 10.44 -9.71 -2.14
N ASP A 65 10.74 -10.22 -0.95
CA ASP A 65 9.91 -10.04 0.24
C ASP A 65 10.18 -8.66 0.85
N CYS A 66 9.17 -7.77 0.87
CA CYS A 66 9.29 -6.45 1.48
C CYS A 66 9.59 -6.50 3.00
N GLY A 67 9.33 -7.63 3.66
CA GLY A 67 9.75 -7.91 5.04
C GLY A 67 11.26 -8.13 5.20
N ASP A 68 12.02 -8.17 4.10
CA ASP A 68 13.47 -8.18 4.13
C ASP A 68 14.00 -6.74 3.98
N PRO A 69 14.75 -6.22 4.97
CA PRO A 69 15.31 -4.88 4.88
C PRO A 69 16.33 -4.70 3.74
N ILE A 70 16.91 -5.81 3.20
CA ILE A 70 17.78 -5.76 2.03
C ILE A 70 16.95 -5.42 0.79
N VAL A 71 15.84 -6.12 0.59
CA VAL A 71 14.89 -5.85 -0.52
C VAL A 71 14.34 -4.43 -0.44
N ALA A 72 14.00 -3.97 0.77
CA ALA A 72 13.53 -2.59 0.94
C ALA A 72 14.57 -1.54 0.50
N ARG A 73 15.85 -1.76 0.80
CA ARG A 73 16.94 -0.89 0.32
C ARG A 73 17.13 -0.98 -1.19
N GLU A 74 16.99 -2.18 -1.77
CA GLU A 74 17.04 -2.38 -3.22
C GLU A 74 15.91 -1.62 -3.93
N ILE A 75 14.69 -1.62 -3.38
CA ILE A 75 13.56 -0.84 -3.91
C ILE A 75 13.93 0.65 -3.97
N ALA A 76 14.46 1.21 -2.88
CA ALA A 76 14.83 2.62 -2.83
C ALA A 76 15.98 2.95 -3.80
N SER A 77 17.03 2.13 -3.86
CA SER A 77 18.15 2.33 -4.77
C SER A 77 17.74 2.21 -6.24
N THR A 78 16.86 1.28 -6.57
CA THR A 78 16.30 1.11 -7.93
C THR A 78 15.47 2.33 -8.34
N ALA A 79 14.64 2.87 -7.43
CA ALA A 79 13.87 4.10 -7.67
C ALA A 79 14.81 5.27 -8.01
N LEU A 80 15.86 5.46 -7.22
CA LEU A 80 16.83 6.54 -7.41
C LEU A 80 17.65 6.35 -8.69
N ALA A 81 18.10 5.14 -8.98
CA ALA A 81 18.87 4.84 -10.18
C ALA A 81 18.04 5.04 -11.48
N LYS A 82 16.77 4.63 -11.45
CA LYS A 82 15.90 4.69 -12.64
C LYS A 82 15.26 6.05 -12.85
N PHE A 83 14.80 6.71 -11.78
CA PHE A 83 13.96 7.90 -11.86
C PHE A 83 14.52 9.12 -11.11
N GLY A 84 15.61 8.95 -10.37
CA GLY A 84 16.32 10.04 -9.68
C GLY A 84 15.65 10.55 -8.40
N THR A 85 14.45 10.07 -8.05
CA THR A 85 13.70 10.56 -6.89
C THR A 85 12.69 9.51 -6.37
N ILE A 86 12.12 9.80 -5.20
CA ILE A 86 10.93 9.12 -4.66
C ILE A 86 9.99 10.20 -4.13
N ASP A 87 8.78 10.28 -4.65
CA ASP A 87 7.79 11.27 -4.24
C ASP A 87 6.72 10.69 -3.32
N THR A 88 6.32 9.45 -3.54
CA THR A 88 5.30 8.78 -2.74
C THR A 88 5.69 7.33 -2.45
N ILE A 89 5.34 6.87 -1.25
CA ILE A 89 5.46 5.47 -0.86
C ILE A 89 4.06 4.95 -0.57
N VAL A 90 3.71 3.81 -1.18
CA VAL A 90 2.45 3.09 -0.94
C VAL A 90 2.79 1.70 -0.38
N PRO A 91 2.99 1.57 0.95
CA PRO A 91 3.08 0.27 1.61
C PRO A 91 1.72 -0.40 1.54
N ASN A 92 1.56 -1.31 0.56
CA ASN A 92 0.31 -2.00 0.28
C ASN A 92 0.42 -3.52 0.47
N ALA A 93 1.63 -4.08 0.40
CA ALA A 93 1.83 -5.50 0.63
C ALA A 93 1.21 -5.96 1.95
N GLY A 94 0.42 -7.01 1.89
CA GLY A 94 -0.22 -7.58 3.06
C GLY A 94 -0.76 -8.98 2.77
N ILE A 95 -0.82 -9.78 3.82
CA ILE A 95 -1.47 -11.09 3.82
C ILE A 95 -2.45 -11.14 4.98
N GLY A 96 -3.50 -11.94 4.82
CA GLY A 96 -4.48 -12.23 5.87
C GLY A 96 -4.74 -13.72 5.91
N MET A 97 -4.91 -14.22 7.10
CA MET A 97 -5.40 -15.57 7.38
C MET A 97 -6.50 -15.43 8.41
N TYR A 98 -7.54 -16.21 8.27
CA TYR A 98 -8.73 -16.15 9.09
C TYR A 98 -8.92 -17.49 9.80
N GLY A 99 -9.26 -17.45 11.08
CA GLY A 99 -9.48 -18.60 11.93
C GLY A 99 -9.41 -18.25 13.42
N SER A 100 -9.65 -19.24 14.28
CA SER A 100 -9.45 -19.08 15.72
C SER A 100 -7.99 -18.79 16.04
N ILE A 101 -7.74 -18.09 17.14
CA ILE A 101 -6.37 -17.81 17.62
C ILE A 101 -5.54 -19.09 17.80
N LEU A 102 -6.19 -20.22 18.05
CA LEU A 102 -5.54 -21.51 18.24
C LEU A 102 -5.23 -22.25 16.92
N ASP A 103 -5.80 -21.80 15.80
CA ASP A 103 -5.61 -22.44 14.50
C ASP A 103 -4.33 -21.97 13.80
N TYR A 104 -3.76 -20.83 14.24
CA TYR A 104 -2.55 -20.27 13.62
C TYR A 104 -1.29 -20.98 14.12
N SER A 105 -0.45 -21.42 13.20
CA SER A 105 0.92 -21.77 13.52
C SER A 105 1.77 -20.52 13.83
N ASP A 106 2.85 -20.69 14.59
CA ASP A 106 3.80 -19.60 14.86
C ASP A 106 4.38 -19.00 13.57
N ASP A 107 4.60 -19.82 12.55
CA ASP A 107 5.07 -19.35 11.24
C ASP A 107 4.04 -18.46 10.53
N GLU A 108 2.76 -18.77 10.63
CA GLU A 108 1.70 -17.93 10.06
C GLU A 108 1.58 -16.60 10.78
N VAL A 109 1.67 -16.59 12.10
CA VAL A 109 1.73 -15.36 12.91
C VAL A 109 2.93 -14.51 12.49
N ASN A 110 4.12 -15.11 12.46
CA ASN A 110 5.36 -14.44 12.06
C ASN A 110 5.28 -13.89 10.63
N ARG A 111 4.72 -14.63 9.69
CA ARG A 111 4.54 -14.19 8.29
C ARG A 111 3.62 -12.99 8.18
N MET A 112 2.49 -12.98 8.94
CA MET A 112 1.57 -11.82 8.94
C MET A 112 2.25 -10.59 9.53
N MET A 113 2.93 -10.70 10.67
CA MET A 113 3.66 -9.58 11.28
C MET A 113 4.77 -9.07 10.36
N ARG A 114 5.58 -9.96 9.82
CA ARG A 114 6.69 -9.63 8.93
C ARG A 114 6.22 -8.92 7.66
N THR A 115 5.21 -9.45 6.98
CA THR A 115 4.72 -8.85 5.73
C THR A 115 3.99 -7.55 5.98
N ASN A 116 3.02 -7.56 6.91
CA ASN A 116 2.09 -6.43 7.06
C ASN A 116 2.72 -5.26 7.82
N TYR A 117 3.49 -5.53 8.87
CA TYR A 117 4.05 -4.48 9.72
C TYR A 117 5.52 -4.20 9.42
N GLU A 118 6.40 -5.20 9.54
CA GLU A 118 7.84 -4.98 9.31
C GLU A 118 8.12 -4.53 7.89
N GLY A 119 7.46 -5.12 6.88
CA GLY A 119 7.57 -4.71 5.48
C GLY A 119 7.14 -3.25 5.27
N THR A 120 6.06 -2.81 5.93
CA THR A 120 5.67 -1.39 5.93
C THR A 120 6.78 -0.51 6.52
N VAL A 121 7.34 -0.89 7.67
CA VAL A 121 8.41 -0.14 8.33
C VAL A 121 9.67 -0.10 7.47
N HIS A 122 10.07 -1.22 6.88
CA HIS A 122 11.32 -1.31 6.10
C HIS A 122 11.28 -0.47 4.84
N VAL A 123 10.19 -0.53 4.06
CA VAL A 123 10.09 0.28 2.84
C VAL A 123 10.01 1.76 3.15
N ILE A 124 9.30 2.17 4.22
CA ILE A 124 9.27 3.56 4.66
C ILE A 124 10.68 4.01 5.05
N ARG A 125 11.38 3.28 5.89
CA ARG A 125 12.75 3.63 6.33
C ARG A 125 13.75 3.73 5.18
N ALA A 126 13.63 2.88 4.17
CA ALA A 126 14.52 2.90 3.02
C ALA A 126 14.28 4.12 2.11
N CYS A 127 13.04 4.52 1.91
CA CYS A 127 12.65 5.57 0.96
C CYS A 127 12.58 6.98 1.60
N LEU A 128 12.29 7.07 2.90
CA LEU A 128 12.06 8.33 3.61
C LEU A 128 13.23 9.34 3.52
N PRO A 129 14.51 8.95 3.55
CA PRO A 129 15.62 9.91 3.43
C PRO A 129 15.54 10.81 2.19
N THR A 130 15.08 10.28 1.06
CA THR A 130 14.90 11.05 -0.18
C THR A 130 13.81 12.12 -0.02
N MET A 131 12.71 11.79 0.62
CA MET A 131 11.61 12.74 0.87
C MET A 131 12.04 13.84 1.85
N LEU A 132 12.76 13.48 2.91
CA LEU A 132 13.26 14.43 3.90
C LEU A 132 14.25 15.42 3.27
N ALA A 133 15.13 14.97 2.39
CA ALA A 133 16.06 15.84 1.66
C ALA A 133 15.33 16.86 0.78
N LYS A 134 14.21 16.47 0.16
CA LYS A 134 13.35 17.36 -0.64
C LYS A 134 12.41 18.24 0.19
N LYS A 135 12.18 17.86 1.45
CA LYS A 135 11.12 18.42 2.31
C LYS A 135 9.73 18.32 1.69
N GLU A 136 9.50 17.28 0.90
CA GLU A 136 8.24 16.98 0.23
C GLU A 136 8.11 15.47 0.01
N GLY A 137 6.94 14.91 0.33
CA GLY A 137 6.61 13.52 0.05
C GLY A 137 5.28 13.08 0.65
N ASP A 138 4.80 11.93 0.18
CA ASP A 138 3.58 11.30 0.68
C ASP A 138 3.86 9.84 1.08
N ILE A 139 3.44 9.45 2.27
CA ILE A 139 3.39 8.05 2.73
C ILE A 139 1.91 7.67 2.84
N ILE A 140 1.45 6.75 1.99
CA ILE A 140 0.05 6.31 1.95
C ILE A 140 0.00 4.83 2.29
N ILE A 141 -0.25 4.51 3.56
CA ILE A 141 -0.29 3.12 4.04
C ILE A 141 -1.66 2.51 3.75
N VAL A 142 -1.68 1.39 3.03
CA VAL A 142 -2.90 0.61 2.83
C VAL A 142 -3.09 -0.33 4.04
N ALA A 143 -3.85 0.16 5.01
CA ALA A 143 -4.21 -0.58 6.22
C ALA A 143 -5.47 -1.43 6.00
N SER A 144 -6.48 -1.27 6.84
CA SER A 144 -7.80 -1.90 6.75
C SER A 144 -8.73 -1.29 7.80
N VAL A 145 -10.05 -1.42 7.64
CA VAL A 145 -11.00 -1.19 8.73
C VAL A 145 -10.73 -2.11 9.93
N ALA A 146 -10.12 -3.27 9.71
CA ALA A 146 -9.62 -4.16 10.76
C ALA A 146 -8.51 -3.53 11.63
N GLY A 147 -7.96 -2.38 11.24
CA GLY A 147 -7.04 -1.58 12.05
C GLY A 147 -7.73 -0.76 13.16
N PHE A 148 -9.06 -0.74 13.19
CA PHE A 148 -9.86 -0.03 14.21
C PHE A 148 -10.77 -0.98 15.00
N ARG A 149 -11.05 -2.14 14.45
CA ARG A 149 -11.84 -3.21 15.07
C ARG A 149 -11.33 -4.56 14.58
N GLY A 150 -11.46 -5.61 15.36
CA GLY A 150 -11.18 -6.98 14.95
C GLY A 150 -12.46 -7.81 14.89
N GLY A 151 -12.58 -8.69 13.91
CA GLY A 151 -13.55 -9.80 13.93
C GLY A 151 -13.04 -10.95 14.79
N GLY A 152 -13.94 -11.89 15.14
CA GLY A 152 -13.61 -13.02 15.99
C GLY A 152 -12.66 -14.05 15.36
N ASP A 153 -12.51 -14.01 14.05
CA ASP A 153 -11.68 -14.93 13.25
C ASP A 153 -10.49 -14.25 12.56
N GLU A 154 -10.15 -13.02 12.94
CA GLU A 154 -9.07 -12.25 12.32
C GLU A 154 -8.13 -11.56 13.33
N SER A 155 -8.03 -12.09 14.54
CA SER A 155 -7.34 -11.44 15.67
C SER A 155 -5.90 -11.04 15.34
N ILE A 156 -5.12 -11.93 14.73
CA ILE A 156 -3.71 -11.66 14.37
C ILE A 156 -3.63 -10.64 13.24
N TYR A 157 -4.44 -10.81 12.18
CA TYR A 157 -4.51 -9.85 11.09
C TYR A 157 -4.90 -8.46 11.58
N ALA A 158 -5.94 -8.36 12.39
CA ALA A 158 -6.37 -7.10 12.99
C ALA A 158 -5.26 -6.47 13.83
N GLY A 159 -4.52 -7.26 14.60
CA GLY A 159 -3.34 -6.80 15.35
C GLY A 159 -2.29 -6.15 14.45
N THR A 160 -1.97 -6.75 13.29
CA THR A 160 -1.04 -6.15 12.33
C THR A 160 -1.56 -4.83 11.75
N LYS A 161 -2.87 -4.73 11.51
CA LYS A 161 -3.51 -3.52 10.97
C LYS A 161 -3.62 -2.41 12.01
N HIS A 162 -3.88 -2.73 13.28
CA HIS A 162 -3.77 -1.76 14.39
C HIS A 162 -2.33 -1.23 14.54
N ALA A 163 -1.32 -2.09 14.37
CA ALA A 163 0.07 -1.67 14.38
C ALA A 163 0.39 -0.66 13.26
N GLN A 164 -0.15 -0.85 12.05
CA GLN A 164 -0.03 0.12 10.95
C GLN A 164 -0.73 1.46 11.26
N VAL A 165 -1.90 1.43 11.93
CA VAL A 165 -2.61 2.66 12.36
C VAL A 165 -1.78 3.42 13.39
N GLY A 166 -1.22 2.73 14.38
CA GLY A 166 -0.34 3.33 15.38
C GLY A 166 0.93 3.93 14.77
N LEU A 167 1.56 3.19 13.84
CA LEU A 167 2.73 3.66 13.09
C LEU A 167 2.42 4.95 12.33
N ALA A 168 1.32 4.99 11.58
CA ALA A 168 0.93 6.16 10.79
C ALA A 168 0.70 7.39 11.69
N GLY A 169 0.04 7.21 12.83
CA GLY A 169 -0.17 8.29 13.80
C GLY A 169 1.13 8.86 14.37
N GLY A 170 2.11 8.00 14.64
CA GLY A 170 3.45 8.42 15.08
C GLY A 170 4.20 9.18 13.99
N LEU A 171 4.26 8.59 12.78
CA LEU A 171 4.94 9.18 11.62
C LEU A 171 4.33 10.53 11.21
N ASP A 172 3.01 10.67 11.26
CA ASP A 172 2.36 11.95 10.96
C ASP A 172 2.84 13.08 11.88
N ARG A 173 2.94 12.82 13.18
CA ARG A 173 3.45 13.80 14.15
C ARG A 173 4.93 14.11 13.93
N GLU A 174 5.73 13.11 13.60
CA GLU A 174 7.16 13.24 13.37
C GLU A 174 7.50 14.00 12.08
N LEU A 175 6.74 13.76 11.00
CA LEU A 175 7.16 14.10 9.64
C LEU A 175 6.46 15.34 9.05
N ARG A 176 5.29 15.72 9.57
CA ARG A 176 4.52 16.87 9.03
C ARG A 176 5.29 18.17 8.98
N SER A 177 6.07 18.48 10.02
CA SER A 177 6.92 19.69 10.06
C SER A 177 8.14 19.60 9.14
N LYS A 178 8.45 18.39 8.65
CA LYS A 178 9.54 18.10 7.71
C LYS A 178 9.04 18.03 6.25
N GLY A 179 7.78 18.36 6.00
CA GLY A 179 7.18 18.40 4.66
C GLY A 179 6.69 17.05 4.12
N VAL A 180 6.67 16.00 4.93
CA VAL A 180 6.17 14.68 4.51
C VAL A 180 4.80 14.43 5.13
N ARG A 181 3.81 14.13 4.29
CA ARG A 181 2.45 13.80 4.70
C ARG A 181 2.29 12.30 4.89
N VAL A 182 1.49 11.91 5.87
CA VAL A 182 1.17 10.50 6.12
C VAL A 182 -0.34 10.32 6.09
N ALA A 183 -0.80 9.36 5.30
CA ALA A 183 -2.20 8.99 5.17
C ALA A 183 -2.38 7.48 5.34
N LEU A 184 -3.53 7.10 5.85
CA LEU A 184 -4.04 5.73 5.89
C LEU A 184 -5.21 5.61 4.92
N VAL A 185 -5.16 4.59 4.07
CA VAL A 185 -6.30 4.10 3.31
C VAL A 185 -6.72 2.77 3.95
N CYS A 186 -7.92 2.74 4.49
CA CYS A 186 -8.44 1.66 5.31
C CYS A 186 -9.68 1.04 4.64
N PRO A 187 -9.50 0.20 3.61
CA PRO A 187 -10.63 -0.44 2.95
C PRO A 187 -11.25 -1.52 3.84
N ALA A 188 -12.55 -1.70 3.69
CA ALA A 188 -13.27 -2.89 4.08
C ALA A 188 -12.98 -4.04 3.09
N GLY A 189 -13.84 -5.05 3.01
CA GLY A 189 -13.68 -6.14 2.05
C GLY A 189 -13.49 -5.58 0.64
N THR A 190 -12.43 -6.04 -0.02
CA THR A 190 -12.09 -5.67 -1.39
C THR A 190 -11.95 -6.94 -2.21
N GLU A 191 -12.52 -6.97 -3.42
CA GLU A 191 -12.48 -8.09 -4.34
C GLU A 191 -11.07 -8.24 -4.93
N THR A 192 -10.26 -9.08 -4.30
CA THR A 192 -8.86 -9.33 -4.66
C THR A 192 -8.50 -10.80 -4.43
N GLU A 193 -7.29 -11.19 -4.84
CA GLU A 193 -6.71 -12.49 -4.47
C GLU A 193 -6.34 -12.59 -2.97
N PHE A 194 -6.57 -11.55 -2.18
CA PHE A 194 -6.21 -11.51 -0.76
C PHE A 194 -6.95 -12.56 0.05
N ALA A 195 -6.19 -13.34 0.83
CA ALA A 195 -6.70 -14.41 1.70
C ALA A 195 -7.46 -15.55 0.97
N ILE A 196 -7.35 -15.67 -0.36
CA ILE A 196 -7.87 -16.83 -1.08
C ILE A 196 -7.13 -18.08 -0.58
N GLY A 197 -7.90 -19.10 -0.16
CA GLY A 197 -7.36 -20.32 0.48
C GLY A 197 -6.97 -20.15 1.95
N ALA A 198 -7.15 -18.96 2.51
CA ALA A 198 -6.86 -18.64 3.92
C ALA A 198 -8.05 -17.93 4.57
N GLY A 199 -9.27 -18.38 4.31
CA GLY A 199 -10.53 -17.85 4.82
C GLY A 199 -11.42 -17.21 3.75
N ARG A 200 -10.92 -16.99 2.53
CA ARG A 200 -11.73 -16.56 1.37
C ARG A 200 -11.71 -17.64 0.29
N THR A 201 -12.82 -17.75 -0.45
CA THR A 201 -12.97 -18.67 -1.58
C THR A 201 -13.13 -17.91 -2.88
N THR A 202 -12.39 -18.31 -3.92
CA THR A 202 -12.53 -17.75 -5.26
C THR A 202 -13.96 -17.91 -5.76
N GLY A 203 -14.52 -16.83 -6.34
CA GLY A 203 -15.87 -16.86 -6.89
C GLY A 203 -17.01 -16.87 -5.87
N SER A 204 -16.70 -16.61 -4.58
CA SER A 204 -17.74 -16.43 -3.57
C SER A 204 -18.66 -15.26 -3.94
N PRO A 205 -19.99 -15.41 -3.91
CA PRO A 205 -20.92 -14.33 -4.20
C PRO A 205 -20.71 -13.08 -3.33
N ALA A 206 -20.25 -13.25 -2.09
CA ALA A 206 -19.96 -12.14 -1.21
C ALA A 206 -18.87 -11.20 -1.74
N LEU A 207 -17.97 -11.69 -2.61
CA LEU A 207 -16.92 -10.85 -3.21
C LEU A 207 -17.50 -9.79 -4.16
N ALA A 208 -18.64 -10.05 -4.80
CA ALA A 208 -19.30 -9.11 -5.69
C ALA A 208 -19.87 -7.88 -4.96
N GLU A 209 -20.10 -8.01 -3.65
CA GLU A 209 -20.57 -6.91 -2.80
C GLU A 209 -19.42 -6.03 -2.26
N TYR A 210 -18.18 -6.45 -2.48
CA TYR A 210 -16.99 -5.78 -1.97
C TYR A 210 -16.58 -4.58 -2.83
N LEU A 211 -15.70 -3.74 -2.28
CA LEU A 211 -15.00 -2.73 -3.06
C LEU A 211 -14.22 -3.40 -4.20
N ARG A 212 -14.12 -2.73 -5.33
CA ARG A 212 -13.16 -3.13 -6.37
C ARG A 212 -11.78 -2.58 -6.04
N PRO A 213 -10.69 -3.25 -6.47
CA PRO A 213 -9.33 -2.73 -6.34
C PRO A 213 -9.19 -1.29 -6.87
N ASP A 214 -9.88 -0.99 -7.98
CA ASP A 214 -9.87 0.32 -8.62
C ASP A 214 -10.48 1.42 -7.74
N ASP A 215 -11.50 1.11 -6.94
CA ASP A 215 -12.13 2.07 -6.04
C ASP A 215 -11.13 2.53 -4.95
N VAL A 216 -10.32 1.60 -4.45
CA VAL A 216 -9.28 1.88 -3.46
C VAL A 216 -8.09 2.60 -4.10
N ALA A 217 -7.67 2.18 -5.28
CA ALA A 217 -6.60 2.81 -6.04
C ALA A 217 -6.93 4.27 -6.37
N PHE A 218 -8.17 4.56 -6.75
CA PHE A 218 -8.66 5.92 -6.99
C PHE A 218 -8.48 6.82 -5.76
N GLN A 219 -8.70 6.29 -4.54
CA GLN A 219 -8.48 7.09 -3.33
C GLN A 219 -7.00 7.35 -3.05
N ILE A 220 -6.11 6.39 -3.35
CA ILE A 220 -4.66 6.60 -3.26
C ILE A 220 -4.24 7.75 -4.18
N VAL A 221 -4.68 7.73 -5.44
CA VAL A 221 -4.41 8.79 -6.41
C VAL A 221 -5.02 10.13 -5.96
N THR A 222 -6.23 10.11 -5.43
CA THR A 222 -6.92 11.31 -4.93
C THR A 222 -6.14 11.97 -3.78
N ILE A 223 -5.61 11.19 -2.83
CA ILE A 223 -4.78 11.69 -1.73
C ILE A 223 -3.52 12.36 -2.27
N MET A 224 -2.85 11.75 -3.23
CA MET A 224 -1.65 12.33 -3.87
C MET A 224 -1.95 13.67 -4.56
N ARG A 225 -3.12 13.79 -5.17
CA ARG A 225 -3.53 15.00 -5.91
C ARG A 225 -4.04 16.14 -5.03
N GLN A 226 -4.23 15.91 -3.74
CA GLN A 226 -4.63 16.99 -2.84
C GLN A 226 -3.57 18.07 -2.73
N PRO A 227 -3.96 19.36 -2.56
CA PRO A 227 -3.02 20.44 -2.32
C PRO A 227 -2.08 20.13 -1.15
N LEU A 228 -0.83 20.61 -1.21
CA LEU A 228 0.17 20.38 -0.16
C LEU A 228 -0.25 20.94 1.21
N SER A 229 -1.12 21.93 1.23
CA SER A 229 -1.70 22.49 2.45
C SER A 229 -2.72 21.57 3.12
N VAL A 230 -3.18 20.52 2.42
CA VAL A 230 -4.19 19.57 2.92
C VAL A 230 -3.51 18.28 3.33
N ARG A 231 -3.90 17.76 4.47
CA ARG A 231 -3.44 16.50 5.02
C ARG A 231 -4.65 15.64 5.38
N SER A 232 -4.90 14.63 4.56
CA SER A 232 -5.94 13.62 4.84
C SER A 232 -5.28 12.47 5.60
N HIS A 233 -5.64 12.30 6.86
CA HIS A 233 -4.94 11.36 7.73
C HIS A 233 -5.51 9.94 7.67
N ILE A 234 -6.85 9.78 7.70
CA ILE A 234 -7.51 8.47 7.69
C ILE A 234 -8.68 8.48 6.71
N TRP A 235 -8.68 7.51 5.81
CA TRP A 235 -9.75 7.25 4.85
C TRP A 235 -10.25 5.83 5.02
N THR A 236 -11.42 5.67 5.61
CA THR A 236 -12.13 4.38 5.66
C THR A 236 -13.06 4.27 4.46
N LEU A 237 -13.02 3.11 3.80
CA LEU A 237 -13.75 2.87 2.56
C LEU A 237 -14.63 1.64 2.70
N TRP A 238 -15.88 1.77 2.30
CA TRP A 238 -16.87 0.70 2.30
C TRP A 238 -17.58 0.67 0.96
N SER A 239 -17.88 -0.52 0.45
CA SER A 239 -18.86 -0.65 -0.61
C SER A 239 -20.24 -0.27 -0.08
N MET A 240 -21.07 0.32 -0.93
CA MET A 240 -22.47 0.66 -0.56
C MET A 240 -23.30 -0.57 -0.19
N GLN A 241 -22.85 -1.76 -0.57
CA GLN A 241 -23.54 -3.03 -0.30
C GLN A 241 -23.01 -3.73 0.95
N GLN A 242 -21.84 -3.36 1.45
CA GLN A 242 -21.28 -3.94 2.67
C GLN A 242 -21.89 -3.33 3.92
N GLN A 243 -22.25 -4.19 4.87
CA GLN A 243 -22.60 -3.75 6.23
C GLN A 243 -21.34 -3.33 7.00
N SER A 244 -21.43 -2.22 7.71
CA SER A 244 -20.33 -1.66 8.51
C SER A 244 -20.30 -2.27 9.92
#